data_d5a6d92bca8a37f50a4e1a0acaaa1a7c
#
_entry.id   d5a6d92bca8a37f50a4e1a0acaaa1a7c
#
_cell.length_a   1.000
_cell.length_b   1.000
_cell.length_c   1.000
_cell.angle_alpha   90.00
_cell.angle_beta   90.00
_cell.angle_gamma   90.00
#
_symmetry.space_group_name_H-M   'P 1'
#
loop_
_entity.id
_entity.type
_entity.pdbx_description
1 polymer ?
#
loop_
_entity_poly.entity_id
_entity_poly.type
_entity_poly.pdbx_seq_one_letter_code
_entity_poly.pdbx_strand_id
1 'polypeptide(L)'
;MKSSASVSITRRLVVTVLILELLSAAALIAAITVHEWSVQLEIFDTSLVATAELLMGAVQDTEDEGDNVMLDMRGVRLAKDAVFRVEDEGGKVLGSAGEPPHLEATASGAPLFRNIRVSGRDYRFIVLNGTRIVDPGKANGGVRHSIAIIYGTPLRHVWHEVREAVRFFAIATAFLLGLTAALMAWLVRKGLAPVHELAYEAERIGPGDWQFHAPESAKKTSELRPLAAALEAALARLQRSFEQQKRFTSDAAHELKTDVAIVKSSLQLLSMRKRTLDEYGQGLALSLEDITRLESTVEKMLTLARLEQPAENYNSSAASQTCSLACSLRDVIADAVHQSKPFAQLKSIEVAVEIDANTDVRLPIDSRDALLLCSNILLNALQHSPDGATVRMAVTVDDDTARLTVRDQGEGISDEDRDHVFEPFYRGDPSRSRKSGGTGLGLPICKAICERAGGSIEIANDALGGAVVTVALPVKVVASSALSASLKAE
;
A
#
# COMPACT_ATOMS: atom_id res chain seq x y z
N MET A 1 6.63 27.05 -8.15
CA MET A 1 6.29 25.76 -7.52
C MET A 1 7.57 25.11 -7.02
N LYS A 2 7.80 25.09 -5.69
CA LYS A 2 8.97 24.43 -5.09
C LYS A 2 8.80 22.93 -5.25
N SER A 3 9.68 22.30 -6.02
CA SER A 3 9.83 20.84 -6.07
C SER A 3 10.09 20.35 -4.65
N SER A 4 9.11 19.72 -4.04
CA SER A 4 9.32 18.95 -2.82
C SER A 4 10.21 17.77 -3.21
N ALA A 5 11.48 17.85 -2.86
CA ALA A 5 12.41 16.74 -3.04
C ALA A 5 11.79 15.51 -2.38
N SER A 6 11.40 14.53 -3.18
CA SER A 6 10.88 13.25 -2.70
C SER A 6 11.97 12.57 -1.88
N VAL A 7 11.85 12.63 -0.55
CA VAL A 7 12.80 12.00 0.35
C VAL A 7 12.59 10.49 0.25
N SER A 8 13.52 9.81 -0.37
CA SER A 8 13.51 8.33 -0.47
C SER A 8 13.36 7.71 0.92
N ILE A 9 12.34 6.87 1.11
CA ILE A 9 12.10 6.10 2.34
C ILE A 9 13.34 5.30 2.72
N THR A 10 14.01 4.73 1.73
CA THR A 10 15.28 4.02 1.84
C THR A 10 16.34 4.88 2.50
N ARG A 11 16.53 6.13 2.04
CA ARG A 11 17.51 7.04 2.61
C ARG A 11 17.19 7.39 4.05
N ARG A 12 15.91 7.59 4.37
CA ARG A 12 15.47 7.84 5.76
C ARG A 12 15.80 6.68 6.68
N LEU A 13 15.44 5.46 6.28
CA LEU A 13 15.67 4.27 7.08
C LEU A 13 17.15 4.01 7.32
N VAL A 14 17.98 4.07 6.27
CA VAL A 14 19.45 3.92 6.39
C VAL A 14 20.03 4.99 7.30
N VAL A 15 19.66 6.26 7.13
CA VAL A 15 20.16 7.35 7.98
C VAL A 15 19.74 7.18 9.44
N THR A 16 18.50 6.77 9.70
CA THR A 16 18.02 6.54 11.07
C THR A 16 18.79 5.42 11.76
N VAL A 17 19.04 4.31 11.07
CA VAL A 17 19.83 3.18 11.61
C VAL A 17 21.26 3.62 11.87
N LEU A 18 21.91 4.32 10.92
CA LEU A 18 23.27 4.80 11.09
C LEU A 18 23.41 5.80 12.26
N ILE A 19 22.42 6.67 12.47
CA ILE A 19 22.42 7.58 13.63
C ILE A 19 22.33 6.78 14.93
N LEU A 20 21.45 5.78 15.00
CA LEU A 20 21.30 4.94 16.19
C LEU A 20 22.58 4.16 16.48
N GLU A 21 23.20 3.56 15.46
CA GLU A 21 24.48 2.87 15.58
C GLU A 21 25.61 3.82 16.03
N LEU A 22 25.65 5.02 15.49
CA LEU A 22 26.65 6.03 15.89
C LEU A 22 26.48 6.45 17.36
N LEU A 23 25.26 6.65 17.82
CA LEU A 23 24.98 6.96 19.23
C LEU A 23 25.36 5.81 20.15
N SER A 24 25.02 4.58 19.76
CA SER A 24 25.41 3.36 20.49
C SER A 24 26.93 3.19 20.55
N ALA A 25 27.62 3.43 19.44
CA ALA A 25 29.07 3.39 19.35
C ALA A 25 29.73 4.45 20.26
N ALA A 26 29.22 5.67 20.26
CA ALA A 26 29.72 6.73 21.12
C ALA A 26 29.53 6.40 22.61
N ALA A 27 28.37 5.85 22.98
CA ALA A 27 28.09 5.40 24.35
C ALA A 27 29.02 4.27 24.77
N LEU A 28 29.29 3.30 23.89
CA LEU A 28 30.21 2.19 24.14
C LEU A 28 31.63 2.68 24.35
N ILE A 29 32.14 3.56 23.48
CA ILE A 29 33.50 4.14 23.60
C ILE A 29 33.62 4.92 24.92
N ALA A 30 32.58 5.69 25.30
CA ALA A 30 32.59 6.42 26.57
C ALA A 30 32.60 5.44 27.77
N ALA A 31 31.82 4.38 27.73
CA ALA A 31 31.80 3.36 28.77
C ALA A 31 33.14 2.64 28.89
N ILE A 32 33.76 2.26 27.78
CA ILE A 32 35.09 1.65 27.74
C ILE A 32 36.11 2.61 28.29
N THR A 33 36.09 3.90 27.93
CA THR A 33 37.02 4.90 28.42
C THR A 33 36.94 5.03 29.93
N VAL A 34 35.73 5.10 30.50
CA VAL A 34 35.53 5.19 31.95
C VAL A 34 35.98 3.91 32.65
N HIS A 35 35.67 2.78 32.10
CA HIS A 35 36.06 1.46 32.68
C HIS A 35 37.58 1.31 32.68
N GLU A 36 38.22 1.52 31.52
CA GLU A 36 39.68 1.40 31.39
C GLU A 36 40.39 2.39 32.31
N TRP A 37 39.92 3.64 32.39
CA TRP A 37 40.45 4.62 33.33
C TRP A 37 40.38 4.13 34.77
N SER A 38 39.27 3.57 35.22
CA SER A 38 39.10 3.06 36.60
C SER A 38 40.02 1.90 36.90
N VAL A 39 40.16 0.94 35.99
CA VAL A 39 41.01 -0.24 36.14
C VAL A 39 42.47 0.18 36.16
N GLN A 40 42.94 1.01 35.22
CA GLN A 40 44.30 1.48 35.15
C GLN A 40 44.68 2.32 36.39
N LEU A 41 43.74 3.12 36.89
CA LEU A 41 43.92 3.90 38.09
C LEU A 41 44.06 3.02 39.35
N GLU A 42 43.31 1.97 39.47
CA GLU A 42 43.40 1.00 40.59
C GLU A 42 44.74 0.23 40.59
N ILE A 43 45.19 -0.23 39.42
CA ILE A 43 46.48 -0.84 39.24
C ILE A 43 47.58 0.14 39.63
N PHE A 44 47.47 1.39 39.20
CA PHE A 44 48.43 2.44 39.50
C PHE A 44 48.46 2.75 40.99
N ASP A 45 47.34 2.86 41.68
CA ASP A 45 47.21 3.06 43.11
C ASP A 45 47.87 1.92 43.89
N THR A 46 47.64 0.68 43.49
CA THR A 46 48.29 -0.50 44.08
C THR A 46 49.82 -0.41 43.94
N SER A 47 50.31 0.02 42.80
CA SER A 47 51.75 0.24 42.55
C SER A 47 52.31 1.37 43.44
N LEU A 48 51.57 2.46 43.67
CA LEU A 48 51.96 3.53 44.57
C LEU A 48 52.04 3.05 46.02
N VAL A 49 51.06 2.27 46.47
CA VAL A 49 51.07 1.66 47.81
C VAL A 49 52.35 0.80 48.01
N ALA A 50 52.56 -0.14 47.07
CA ALA A 50 53.72 -1.03 47.15
C ALA A 50 55.04 -0.28 47.21
N THR A 51 55.20 0.81 46.41
CA THR A 51 56.41 1.60 46.44
C THR A 51 56.53 2.42 47.71
N ALA A 52 55.46 2.95 48.26
CA ALA A 52 55.46 3.68 49.52
C ALA A 52 55.82 2.74 50.70
N GLU A 53 55.30 1.50 50.67
CA GLU A 53 55.68 0.47 51.66
C GLU A 53 57.18 0.06 51.56
N LEU A 54 57.72 0.00 50.32
CA LEU A 54 59.14 -0.22 50.13
C LEU A 54 59.99 0.92 50.70
N LEU A 55 59.54 2.17 50.49
CA LEU A 55 60.18 3.35 51.10
C LEU A 55 60.08 3.32 52.62
N MET A 56 58.94 2.86 53.19
CA MET A 56 58.81 2.67 54.62
C MET A 56 59.79 1.60 55.13
N GLY A 57 59.96 0.53 54.39
CA GLY A 57 60.94 -0.52 54.72
C GLY A 57 62.42 -0.05 54.63
N ALA A 58 62.69 0.96 53.81
CA ALA A 58 64.04 1.54 53.61
C ALA A 58 64.45 2.52 54.73
N VAL A 59 63.52 2.88 55.61
CA VAL A 59 63.88 3.69 56.81
C VAL A 59 64.54 2.76 57.83
N GLN A 60 65.82 2.98 58.13
CA GLN A 60 66.62 2.18 59.04
C GLN A 60 67.11 3.03 60.21
N ASP A 61 67.55 2.33 61.25
CA ASP A 61 68.20 2.91 62.40
C ASP A 61 69.60 3.45 62.04
N THR A 62 70.01 4.56 62.58
CA THR A 62 71.40 5.04 62.50
C THR A 62 72.25 4.40 63.58
N GLU A 63 73.43 3.93 63.24
CA GLU A 63 74.36 3.28 64.21
C GLU A 63 74.94 4.27 65.24
N ASP A 64 74.34 5.50 65.36
CA ASP A 64 74.76 6.53 66.35
C ASP A 64 74.01 6.31 67.70
N GLU A 65 74.63 6.78 68.83
CA GLU A 65 74.10 6.69 70.19
C GLU A 65 72.76 7.43 70.40
N GLY A 66 72.17 8.01 69.38
CA GLY A 66 70.93 8.73 69.41
C GLY A 66 69.77 7.94 68.69
N ASP A 67 68.52 8.02 69.20
CA ASP A 67 67.35 7.46 68.58
C ASP A 67 67.00 8.15 67.22
N ASN A 68 67.95 8.12 66.25
CA ASN A 68 67.80 8.74 64.92
C ASN A 68 67.45 7.70 63.85
N VAL A 69 66.64 8.05 62.87
CA VAL A 69 66.31 7.24 61.69
C VAL A 69 66.96 7.84 60.43
N MET A 70 67.45 7.00 59.50
CA MET A 70 67.93 7.39 58.18
C MET A 70 67.22 6.61 57.07
N LEU A 71 67.17 7.17 55.87
CA LEU A 71 66.63 6.52 54.69
C LEU A 71 67.76 5.88 53.89
N ASP A 72 67.78 4.53 53.82
CA ASP A 72 68.71 3.77 52.97
C ASP A 72 68.05 3.42 51.63
N MET A 73 68.48 4.12 50.60
CA MET A 73 67.97 3.94 49.22
C MET A 73 68.64 2.77 48.48
N ARG A 74 69.55 1.99 49.08
CA ARG A 74 70.33 0.94 48.42
C ARG A 74 69.51 -0.25 48.01
N GLY A 75 68.45 -0.22 47.48
CA GLY A 75 67.56 -1.31 46.99
C GLY A 75 66.24 -0.83 46.48
N VAL A 76 65.95 0.43 46.64
CA VAL A 76 64.70 1.03 46.21
C VAL A 76 64.86 1.59 44.80
N ARG A 77 64.16 0.97 43.82
CA ARG A 77 64.09 1.50 42.45
C ARG A 77 62.83 2.34 42.30
N LEU A 78 63.00 3.64 42.21
CA LEU A 78 61.91 4.55 41.99
C LEU A 78 61.63 4.71 40.48
N ALA A 79 60.37 5.01 40.17
CA ALA A 79 59.98 5.34 38.82
C ALA A 79 60.70 6.61 38.31
N LYS A 80 60.95 6.67 37.02
CA LYS A 80 61.51 7.85 36.39
C LYS A 80 60.53 9.03 36.56
N ASP A 81 60.98 10.19 37.00
CA ASP A 81 60.17 11.37 37.34
C ASP A 81 59.30 11.19 38.61
N ALA A 82 59.60 10.21 39.49
CA ALA A 82 58.90 10.10 40.78
C ALA A 82 59.33 11.26 41.70
N VAL A 83 58.39 11.71 42.50
CA VAL A 83 58.60 12.73 43.53
C VAL A 83 58.23 12.12 44.86
N PHE A 84 59.11 12.22 45.84
CA PHE A 84 58.85 11.70 47.16
C PHE A 84 59.43 12.57 48.26
N ARG A 85 58.87 12.43 49.46
CA ARG A 85 59.38 12.98 50.71
C ARG A 85 59.06 12.02 51.82
N VAL A 86 60.10 11.77 52.65
CA VAL A 86 59.93 10.98 53.88
C VAL A 86 60.25 11.90 55.03
N GLU A 87 59.29 12.02 55.96
CA GLU A 87 59.39 12.90 57.12
C GLU A 87 59.24 12.08 58.40
N ASP A 88 59.98 12.46 59.45
CA ASP A 88 59.86 11.93 60.77
C ASP A 88 58.81 12.71 61.58
N GLU A 89 58.38 12.21 62.75
CA GLU A 89 57.38 12.83 63.66
C GLU A 89 57.69 14.26 64.00
N GLY A 90 58.96 14.66 64.07
CA GLY A 90 59.43 16.04 64.27
C GLY A 90 59.39 16.94 63.02
N GLY A 91 58.93 16.46 61.88
CA GLY A 91 58.96 17.18 60.61
C GLY A 91 60.34 17.25 59.97
N LYS A 92 61.31 16.46 60.46
CA LYS A 92 62.66 16.34 59.86
C LYS A 92 62.57 15.51 58.60
N VAL A 93 63.02 16.06 57.45
CA VAL A 93 63.03 15.32 56.18
C VAL A 93 64.21 14.34 56.18
N LEU A 94 63.94 13.09 56.13
CA LEU A 94 64.91 11.97 56.05
C LEU A 94 65.41 11.75 54.61
N GLY A 95 64.61 12.08 53.65
CA GLY A 95 65.01 12.02 52.25
C GLY A 95 63.89 12.62 51.36
N SER A 96 64.30 13.23 50.24
CA SER A 96 63.36 13.79 49.26
C SER A 96 63.97 13.75 47.86
N ALA A 97 63.06 13.64 46.87
CA ALA A 97 63.38 13.84 45.47
C ALA A 97 62.30 14.67 44.79
N GLY A 98 62.65 15.66 43.99
CA GLY A 98 61.74 16.62 43.39
C GLY A 98 61.21 17.64 44.41
N GLU A 99 60.13 18.30 44.07
CA GLU A 99 59.40 19.26 44.91
C GLU A 99 58.00 18.70 45.24
N PRO A 100 57.86 17.76 46.24
CA PRO A 100 56.57 17.26 46.62
C PRO A 100 55.70 18.34 47.28
N PRO A 101 54.45 18.39 46.99
CA PRO A 101 53.52 19.32 47.65
C PRO A 101 53.43 19.03 49.17
N HIS A 102 53.24 20.06 49.98
CA HIS A 102 52.93 19.86 51.40
C HIS A 102 51.55 19.23 51.53
N LEU A 103 51.53 17.96 51.91
CA LEU A 103 50.28 17.21 52.13
C LEU A 103 50.21 16.83 53.62
N GLU A 104 49.19 17.26 54.33
CA GLU A 104 49.02 16.83 55.70
C GLU A 104 48.66 15.33 55.78
N ALA A 105 49.41 14.64 56.59
CA ALA A 105 49.19 13.24 56.81
C ALA A 105 47.92 13.03 57.64
N THR A 106 47.06 12.12 57.24
CA THR A 106 45.84 11.80 57.93
C THR A 106 46.14 10.94 59.17
N ALA A 107 45.53 11.25 60.31
CA ALA A 107 45.74 10.49 61.58
C ALA A 107 45.25 9.02 61.50
N SER A 108 44.61 8.58 60.45
CA SER A 108 43.92 7.27 60.28
C SER A 108 44.79 6.13 59.77
N GLY A 109 46.08 6.32 59.44
CA GLY A 109 46.94 5.23 58.94
C GLY A 109 46.54 4.61 57.57
N ALA A 110 45.36 4.94 57.01
CA ALA A 110 44.93 4.48 55.70
C ALA A 110 45.60 5.28 54.57
N PRO A 111 45.99 4.68 53.47
CA PRO A 111 46.57 5.38 52.33
C PRO A 111 45.61 6.41 51.76
N LEU A 112 46.06 7.68 51.63
CA LEU A 112 45.30 8.78 51.06
C LEU A 112 45.86 9.08 49.67
N PHE A 113 45.00 8.96 48.65
CA PHE A 113 45.36 9.33 47.27
C PHE A 113 44.87 10.72 46.89
N ARG A 114 45.77 11.52 46.27
CA ARG A 114 45.43 12.84 45.74
C ARG A 114 46.06 13.08 44.37
N ASN A 115 45.27 13.68 43.48
CA ASN A 115 45.79 14.14 42.20
C ASN A 115 46.17 15.61 42.33
N ILE A 116 47.45 15.93 42.04
CA ILE A 116 47.97 17.30 42.18
C ILE A 116 48.83 17.61 40.94
N ARG A 117 48.71 18.81 40.44
CA ARG A 117 49.55 19.29 39.33
C ARG A 117 50.83 19.89 39.88
N VAL A 118 51.96 19.27 39.54
CA VAL A 118 53.28 19.71 39.92
C VAL A 118 54.07 20.04 38.63
N SER A 119 54.66 21.24 38.54
CA SER A 119 55.42 21.69 37.39
C SER A 119 54.74 21.49 36.04
N GLY A 120 53.38 21.70 35.97
CA GLY A 120 52.57 21.57 34.76
C GLY A 120 52.19 20.10 34.36
N ARG A 121 52.54 19.11 35.18
CA ARG A 121 52.20 17.71 34.96
C ARG A 121 51.26 17.22 36.07
N ASP A 122 50.29 16.37 35.71
CA ASP A 122 49.36 15.77 36.66
C ASP A 122 50.03 14.55 37.30
N TYR A 123 50.18 14.61 38.63
CA TYR A 123 50.73 13.58 39.47
C TYR A 123 49.64 13.00 40.36
N ARG A 124 49.75 11.71 40.66
CA ARG A 124 48.98 11.06 41.71
C ARG A 124 49.94 10.78 42.87
N PHE A 125 49.57 11.30 44.02
CA PHE A 125 50.28 11.15 45.26
C PHE A 125 49.58 10.18 46.19
N ILE A 126 50.36 9.37 46.91
CA ILE A 126 49.94 8.64 48.06
C ILE A 126 50.59 9.26 49.29
N VAL A 127 49.84 9.39 50.36
CA VAL A 127 50.34 9.72 51.69
C VAL A 127 50.12 8.50 52.57
N LEU A 128 51.21 7.91 53.08
CA LEU A 128 51.23 6.73 53.91
C LEU A 128 51.91 7.06 55.24
N ASN A 129 51.20 6.82 56.35
CA ASN A 129 51.75 6.93 57.67
C ASN A 129 52.05 5.55 58.23
N GLY A 130 53.21 5.40 58.80
CA GLY A 130 53.63 4.17 59.42
C GLY A 130 54.44 4.39 60.68
N THR A 131 54.67 3.36 61.42
CA THR A 131 55.54 3.39 62.61
C THR A 131 56.72 2.47 62.39
N ARG A 132 57.91 2.98 62.71
CA ARG A 132 59.13 2.21 62.73
C ARG A 132 59.65 2.09 64.16
N ILE A 133 60.05 0.90 64.54
CA ILE A 133 60.65 0.66 65.87
C ILE A 133 62.16 0.70 65.73
N VAL A 134 62.78 1.62 66.41
CA VAL A 134 64.23 1.81 66.47
C VAL A 134 64.72 1.08 67.71
N ASP A 135 65.89 0.41 67.63
CA ASP A 135 66.54 -0.39 68.72
C ASP A 135 65.59 -1.42 69.34
N PRO A 136 64.97 -2.38 68.61
CA PRO A 136 64.03 -3.35 69.17
C PRO A 136 64.65 -4.29 70.21
N GLY A 137 66.00 -4.33 70.27
CA GLY A 137 66.79 -5.13 71.22
C GLY A 137 67.04 -4.46 72.58
N LYS A 138 66.69 -3.17 72.77
CA LYS A 138 66.82 -2.51 74.06
C LYS A 138 65.83 -3.09 75.10
N ALA A 139 66.18 -3.00 76.36
CA ALA A 139 65.35 -3.52 77.47
C ALA A 139 63.89 -2.99 77.48
N ASN A 140 63.65 -1.87 76.90
CA ASN A 140 62.32 -1.24 76.80
C ASN A 140 61.54 -1.53 75.49
N GLY A 141 62.04 -2.45 74.63
CA GLY A 141 61.39 -2.86 73.39
C GLY A 141 61.51 -1.85 72.21
N GLY A 142 62.43 -0.91 72.32
CA GLY A 142 62.70 0.12 71.30
C GLY A 142 61.73 1.35 71.37
N VAL A 143 62.09 2.39 70.64
CA VAL A 143 61.31 3.62 70.50
C VAL A 143 60.53 3.58 69.17
N ARG A 144 59.26 3.92 69.24
CA ARG A 144 58.38 4.02 68.06
C ARG A 144 58.52 5.43 67.42
N HIS A 145 58.92 5.47 66.16
CA HIS A 145 58.92 6.69 65.38
C HIS A 145 57.75 6.65 64.36
N SER A 146 56.98 7.68 64.34
CA SER A 146 55.94 7.86 63.28
C SER A 146 56.62 8.47 62.07
N ILE A 147 56.42 7.87 60.90
CA ILE A 147 57.04 8.29 59.63
C ILE A 147 55.93 8.54 58.62
N ALA A 148 55.97 9.71 58.04
CA ALA A 148 55.07 10.10 56.93
C ALA A 148 55.80 9.98 55.58
N ILE A 149 55.24 9.22 54.67
CA ILE A 149 55.77 9.07 53.32
C ILE A 149 54.78 9.70 52.34
N ILE A 150 55.25 10.67 51.59
CA ILE A 150 54.59 11.26 50.46
C ILE A 150 55.31 10.77 49.21
N TYR A 151 54.63 9.97 48.38
CA TYR A 151 55.18 9.43 47.13
C TYR A 151 54.22 9.72 45.98
N GLY A 152 54.73 10.17 44.85
CA GLY A 152 53.91 10.49 43.70
C GLY A 152 54.61 10.23 42.36
N THR A 153 53.86 9.80 41.41
CA THR A 153 54.32 9.59 40.03
C THR A 153 53.34 10.20 39.01
N PRO A 154 53.86 10.58 37.82
CA PRO A 154 53.02 11.22 36.82
C PRO A 154 51.99 10.25 36.23
N LEU A 155 50.73 10.70 36.10
CA LEU A 155 49.64 9.98 35.49
C LEU A 155 49.78 9.76 33.98
N ARG A 156 50.87 10.23 33.35
CA ARG A 156 51.13 10.12 31.92
C ARG A 156 51.06 8.69 31.41
N HIS A 157 51.50 7.73 32.20
CA HIS A 157 51.49 6.32 31.84
C HIS A 157 50.04 5.77 31.75
N VAL A 158 49.23 6.11 32.75
CA VAL A 158 47.78 5.72 32.77
C VAL A 158 47.09 6.31 31.54
N TRP A 159 47.32 7.58 31.20
CA TRP A 159 46.75 8.20 29.99
C TRP A 159 47.25 7.57 28.69
N HIS A 160 48.43 7.01 28.66
CA HIS A 160 48.97 6.34 27.46
C HIS A 160 48.19 5.03 27.23
N GLU A 161 48.07 4.18 28.24
CA GLU A 161 47.35 2.91 28.15
C GLU A 161 45.90 3.10 27.81
N VAL A 162 45.20 4.01 28.50
CA VAL A 162 43.79 4.32 28.20
C VAL A 162 43.61 4.79 26.75
N ARG A 163 44.55 5.65 26.26
CA ARG A 163 44.46 6.16 24.89
C ARG A 163 44.70 5.07 23.85
N GLU A 164 45.58 4.13 24.09
CA GLU A 164 45.80 3.00 23.18
C GLU A 164 44.56 2.08 23.11
N ALA A 165 43.98 1.75 24.25
CA ALA A 165 42.75 0.99 24.32
C ALA A 165 41.60 1.68 23.58
N VAL A 166 41.38 2.99 23.85
CA VAL A 166 40.32 3.77 23.20
C VAL A 166 40.54 3.85 21.68
N ARG A 167 41.80 4.03 21.23
CA ARG A 167 42.09 4.04 19.79
C ARG A 167 41.79 2.71 19.12
N PHE A 168 42.17 1.60 19.75
CA PHE A 168 41.84 0.26 19.22
C PHE A 168 40.34 0.05 19.08
N PHE A 169 39.57 0.33 20.13
CA PHE A 169 38.12 0.19 20.11
C PHE A 169 37.46 1.17 19.15
N ALA A 170 37.92 2.40 19.02
CA ALA A 170 37.42 3.38 18.06
C ALA A 170 37.62 2.94 16.61
N ILE A 171 38.81 2.40 16.28
CA ILE A 171 39.08 1.87 14.94
C ILE A 171 38.20 0.63 14.65
N ALA A 172 38.11 -0.32 15.59
CA ALA A 172 37.29 -1.49 15.45
C ALA A 172 35.81 -1.14 15.26
N THR A 173 35.31 -0.19 16.04
CA THR A 173 33.92 0.30 15.94
C THR A 173 33.67 1.03 14.60
N ALA A 174 34.59 1.87 14.14
CA ALA A 174 34.51 2.55 12.86
C ALA A 174 34.48 1.55 11.68
N PHE A 175 35.27 0.47 11.75
CA PHE A 175 35.28 -0.59 10.76
C PHE A 175 33.93 -1.32 10.74
N LEU A 176 33.40 -1.67 11.93
CA LEU A 176 32.10 -2.35 12.05
C LEU A 176 30.96 -1.47 11.51
N LEU A 177 30.94 -0.17 11.83
CA LEU A 177 29.97 0.79 11.29
C LEU A 177 30.05 0.89 9.75
N GLY A 178 31.25 0.89 9.20
CA GLY A 178 31.44 0.87 7.74
C GLY A 178 30.91 -0.40 7.09
N LEU A 179 31.14 -1.55 7.72
CA LEU A 179 30.67 -2.84 7.24
C LEU A 179 29.15 -2.95 7.32
N THR A 180 28.53 -2.55 8.44
CA THR A 180 27.06 -2.55 8.59
C THR A 180 26.40 -1.60 7.62
N ALA A 181 26.94 -0.41 7.40
CA ALA A 181 26.46 0.55 6.42
C ALA A 181 26.50 -0.02 4.98
N ALA A 182 27.60 -0.65 4.60
CA ALA A 182 27.76 -1.26 3.29
C ALA A 182 26.79 -2.44 3.08
N LEU A 183 26.66 -3.32 4.07
CA LEU A 183 25.74 -4.44 4.06
C LEU A 183 24.27 -3.99 3.97
N MET A 184 23.91 -2.98 4.76
CA MET A 184 22.55 -2.41 4.76
C MET A 184 22.22 -1.80 3.39
N ALA A 185 23.15 -1.02 2.82
CA ALA A 185 22.96 -0.43 1.48
C ALA A 185 22.79 -1.50 0.40
N TRP A 186 23.54 -2.60 0.49
CA TRP A 186 23.44 -3.73 -0.43
C TRP A 186 22.10 -4.46 -0.28
N LEU A 187 21.69 -4.79 0.96
CA LEU A 187 20.42 -5.47 1.25
C LEU A 187 19.21 -4.65 0.78
N VAL A 188 19.23 -3.34 1.06
CA VAL A 188 18.12 -2.45 0.65
C VAL A 188 18.04 -2.33 -0.87
N ARG A 189 19.16 -2.18 -1.57
CA ARG A 189 19.17 -2.15 -3.05
C ARG A 189 18.67 -3.46 -3.63
N LYS A 190 19.11 -4.59 -3.11
CA LYS A 190 18.69 -5.92 -3.58
C LYS A 190 17.20 -6.18 -3.28
N GLY A 191 16.73 -5.79 -2.09
CA GLY A 191 15.33 -5.97 -1.68
C GLY A 191 14.35 -5.09 -2.45
N LEU A 192 14.76 -3.90 -2.92
CA LEU A 192 13.91 -2.98 -3.69
C LEU A 192 14.04 -3.14 -5.21
N ALA A 193 14.98 -3.94 -5.71
CA ALA A 193 15.13 -4.20 -7.14
C ALA A 193 13.82 -4.71 -7.78
N PRO A 194 13.09 -5.69 -7.21
CA PRO A 194 11.84 -6.17 -7.79
C PRO A 194 10.74 -5.10 -7.90
N VAL A 195 10.72 -4.12 -6.97
CA VAL A 195 9.77 -2.99 -7.03
C VAL A 195 10.08 -2.07 -8.21
N HIS A 196 11.37 -1.81 -8.46
CA HIS A 196 11.78 -1.00 -9.61
C HIS A 196 11.50 -1.69 -10.94
N GLU A 197 11.72 -3.01 -11.02
CA GLU A 197 11.39 -3.81 -12.19
C GLU A 197 9.88 -3.79 -12.46
N LEU A 198 9.05 -3.96 -11.41
CA LEU A 198 7.60 -3.90 -11.52
C LEU A 198 7.12 -2.52 -12.02
N ALA A 199 7.69 -1.44 -11.47
CA ALA A 199 7.38 -0.07 -11.88
C ALA A 199 7.80 0.20 -13.33
N TYR A 200 8.96 -0.28 -13.74
CA TYR A 200 9.48 -0.13 -15.09
C TYR A 200 8.59 -0.86 -16.13
N GLU A 201 8.17 -2.11 -15.84
CA GLU A 201 7.24 -2.83 -16.70
C GLU A 201 5.86 -2.17 -16.77
N ALA A 202 5.39 -1.62 -15.65
CA ALA A 202 4.13 -0.87 -15.62
C ALA A 202 4.22 0.45 -16.43
N GLU A 203 5.36 1.13 -16.46
CA GLU A 203 5.57 2.37 -17.23
C GLU A 203 5.63 2.12 -18.74
N ARG A 204 5.98 0.90 -19.18
CA ARG A 204 6.03 0.52 -20.60
C ARG A 204 4.65 0.27 -21.21
N ILE A 205 3.60 0.17 -20.39
CA ILE A 205 2.24 -0.03 -20.88
C ILE A 205 1.80 1.22 -21.64
N GLY A 206 1.46 1.04 -22.90
CA GLY A 206 1.02 2.12 -23.78
C GLY A 206 -0.23 1.75 -24.57
N PRO A 207 -0.84 2.69 -25.33
CA PRO A 207 -2.10 2.48 -26.05
C PRO A 207 -2.06 1.37 -27.10
N GLY A 208 -0.89 0.80 -27.41
CA GLY A 208 -0.71 -0.26 -28.39
C GLY A 208 -0.25 -1.60 -27.81
N ASP A 209 0.21 -1.60 -26.56
CA ASP A 209 0.69 -2.80 -25.88
C ASP A 209 0.22 -2.80 -24.41
N TRP A 210 -0.87 -3.50 -24.16
CA TRP A 210 -1.50 -3.67 -22.86
C TRP A 210 -1.03 -4.94 -22.13
N GLN A 211 -0.09 -5.69 -22.73
CA GLN A 211 0.40 -6.93 -22.13
C GLN A 211 1.35 -6.63 -20.98
N PHE A 212 0.81 -6.63 -19.78
CA PHE A 212 1.59 -6.57 -18.56
C PHE A 212 1.90 -7.98 -18.06
N HIS A 213 3.18 -8.27 -17.92
CA HIS A 213 3.65 -9.49 -17.28
C HIS A 213 4.49 -9.10 -16.07
N ALA A 214 3.98 -9.40 -14.89
CA ALA A 214 4.75 -9.13 -13.68
C ALA A 214 6.10 -9.88 -13.72
N PRO A 215 7.22 -9.18 -13.41
CA PRO A 215 8.53 -9.80 -13.36
C PRO A 215 8.59 -11.00 -12.44
N GLU A 216 9.36 -12.00 -12.78
CA GLU A 216 9.54 -13.21 -11.96
C GLU A 216 10.10 -12.91 -10.57
N SER A 217 10.90 -11.85 -10.44
CA SER A 217 11.41 -11.32 -9.18
C SER A 217 10.29 -10.87 -8.24
N ALA A 218 9.27 -10.18 -8.78
CA ALA A 218 8.11 -9.73 -8.03
C ALA A 218 7.18 -10.89 -7.65
N LYS A 219 7.00 -11.89 -8.55
CA LYS A 219 6.20 -13.10 -8.28
C LYS A 219 6.79 -14.00 -7.21
N LYS A 220 8.12 -14.03 -7.09
CA LYS A 220 8.86 -14.81 -6.08
C LYS A 220 8.91 -14.14 -4.71
N THR A 221 8.67 -12.83 -4.64
CA THR A 221 8.67 -12.09 -3.37
C THR A 221 7.28 -12.16 -2.74
N SER A 222 7.17 -12.72 -1.53
CA SER A 222 5.90 -12.96 -0.82
C SER A 222 5.07 -11.68 -0.65
N GLU A 223 5.72 -10.56 -0.36
CA GLU A 223 5.12 -9.26 -0.10
C GLU A 223 4.64 -8.55 -1.38
N LEU A 224 5.26 -8.84 -2.52
CA LEU A 224 4.96 -8.21 -3.80
C LEU A 224 3.99 -9.04 -4.66
N ARG A 225 3.90 -10.34 -4.44
CA ARG A 225 3.03 -11.23 -5.20
C ARG A 225 1.56 -10.78 -5.23
N PRO A 226 0.92 -10.39 -4.08
CA PRO A 226 -0.46 -9.91 -4.10
C PRO A 226 -0.62 -8.62 -4.92
N LEU A 227 0.35 -7.71 -4.82
CA LEU A 227 0.35 -6.45 -5.57
C LEU A 227 0.50 -6.69 -7.08
N ALA A 228 1.44 -7.57 -7.46
CA ALA A 228 1.65 -7.96 -8.85
C ALA A 228 0.39 -8.58 -9.47
N ALA A 229 -0.25 -9.51 -8.74
CA ALA A 229 -1.49 -10.16 -9.17
C ALA A 229 -2.66 -9.16 -9.29
N ALA A 230 -2.79 -8.23 -8.34
CA ALA A 230 -3.82 -7.20 -8.39
C ALA A 230 -3.63 -6.25 -9.58
N LEU A 231 -2.37 -5.89 -9.89
CA LEU A 231 -2.04 -5.06 -11.03
C LEU A 231 -2.30 -5.78 -12.36
N GLU A 232 -1.88 -7.04 -12.50
CA GLU A 232 -2.20 -7.88 -13.67
C GLU A 232 -3.71 -7.96 -13.90
N ALA A 233 -4.49 -8.23 -12.84
CA ALA A 233 -5.95 -8.32 -12.93
C ALA A 233 -6.61 -6.98 -13.30
N ALA A 234 -6.13 -5.86 -12.76
CA ALA A 234 -6.65 -4.53 -13.07
C ALA A 234 -6.36 -4.14 -14.54
N LEU A 235 -5.14 -4.38 -15.00
CA LEU A 235 -4.74 -4.09 -16.37
C LEU A 235 -5.47 -4.99 -17.39
N ALA A 236 -5.66 -6.26 -17.08
CA ALA A 236 -6.44 -7.17 -17.92
C ALA A 236 -7.92 -6.76 -18.02
N ARG A 237 -8.49 -6.14 -16.97
CA ARG A 237 -9.83 -5.56 -17.02
C ARG A 237 -9.87 -4.30 -17.89
N LEU A 238 -8.89 -3.41 -17.73
CA LEU A 238 -8.78 -2.20 -18.55
C LEU A 238 -8.60 -2.54 -20.03
N GLN A 239 -7.74 -3.49 -20.36
CA GLN A 239 -7.55 -3.97 -21.73
C GLN A 239 -8.85 -4.44 -22.35
N ARG A 240 -9.59 -5.32 -21.66
CA ARG A 240 -10.90 -5.83 -22.13
C ARG A 240 -11.89 -4.71 -22.37
N SER A 241 -12.00 -3.77 -21.42
CA SER A 241 -12.88 -2.61 -21.55
C SER A 241 -12.51 -1.73 -22.75
N PHE A 242 -11.20 -1.49 -22.96
CA PHE A 242 -10.72 -0.70 -24.09
C PHE A 242 -10.96 -1.39 -25.45
N GLU A 243 -10.76 -2.70 -25.52
CA GLU A 243 -11.04 -3.49 -26.73
C GLU A 243 -12.54 -3.49 -27.05
N GLN A 244 -13.41 -3.62 -26.05
CA GLN A 244 -14.86 -3.51 -26.21
C GLN A 244 -15.25 -2.11 -26.73
N GLN A 245 -14.72 -1.05 -26.13
CA GLN A 245 -14.99 0.32 -26.56
C GLN A 245 -14.50 0.58 -28.00
N LYS A 246 -13.33 0.05 -28.36
CA LYS A 246 -12.79 0.16 -29.72
C LYS A 246 -13.67 -0.54 -30.74
N ARG A 247 -14.12 -1.79 -30.44
CA ARG A 247 -15.05 -2.53 -31.29
C ARG A 247 -16.36 -1.76 -31.43
N PHE A 248 -16.99 -1.33 -30.31
CA PHE A 248 -18.21 -0.55 -30.33
C PHE A 248 -18.09 0.69 -31.24
N THR A 249 -17.00 1.45 -31.10
CA THR A 249 -16.80 2.67 -31.92
C THR A 249 -16.64 2.34 -33.41
N SER A 250 -15.92 1.25 -33.72
CA SER A 250 -15.73 0.79 -35.09
C SER A 250 -17.06 0.35 -35.74
N ASP A 251 -17.83 -0.45 -35.00
CA ASP A 251 -19.08 -1.02 -35.49
C ASP A 251 -20.17 0.07 -35.62
N ALA A 252 -20.22 0.98 -34.64
CA ALA A 252 -21.09 2.17 -34.72
C ALA A 252 -20.77 3.02 -35.96
N ALA A 253 -19.49 3.30 -36.23
CA ALA A 253 -19.08 4.04 -37.42
C ALA A 253 -19.46 3.32 -38.71
N HIS A 254 -19.36 1.98 -38.75
CA HIS A 254 -19.69 1.16 -39.91
C HIS A 254 -21.19 1.18 -40.17
N GLU A 255 -22.05 0.96 -39.15
CA GLU A 255 -23.49 0.97 -39.26
C GLU A 255 -24.01 2.35 -39.66
N LEU A 256 -23.52 3.43 -39.05
CA LEU A 256 -23.87 4.79 -39.40
C LEU A 256 -23.49 5.13 -40.85
N LYS A 257 -22.32 4.71 -41.30
CA LYS A 257 -21.89 4.92 -42.69
C LYS A 257 -22.81 4.22 -43.68
N THR A 258 -23.26 2.99 -43.31
CA THR A 258 -24.20 2.20 -44.14
C THR A 258 -25.55 2.87 -44.21
N ASP A 259 -26.15 3.29 -43.10
CA ASP A 259 -27.45 3.94 -43.05
C ASP A 259 -27.41 5.28 -43.79
N VAL A 260 -26.36 6.09 -43.61
CA VAL A 260 -26.18 7.33 -44.38
C VAL A 260 -26.03 7.06 -45.89
N ALA A 261 -25.33 6.00 -46.27
CA ALA A 261 -25.21 5.65 -47.70
C ALA A 261 -26.54 5.21 -48.32
N ILE A 262 -27.42 4.54 -47.56
CA ILE A 262 -28.77 4.17 -48.00
C ILE A 262 -29.60 5.42 -48.24
N VAL A 263 -29.69 6.33 -47.26
CA VAL A 263 -30.42 7.60 -47.39
C VAL A 263 -29.91 8.42 -48.61
N LYS A 264 -28.57 8.53 -48.74
CA LYS A 264 -27.95 9.22 -49.87
C LYS A 264 -28.32 8.61 -51.21
N SER A 265 -28.28 7.26 -51.30
CA SER A 265 -28.63 6.53 -52.51
C SER A 265 -30.10 6.71 -52.87
N SER A 266 -31.01 6.63 -51.89
CA SER A 266 -32.46 6.83 -52.08
C SER A 266 -32.73 8.24 -52.65
N LEU A 267 -32.10 9.26 -52.08
CA LEU A 267 -32.22 10.66 -52.60
C LEU A 267 -31.58 10.85 -53.95
N GLN A 268 -30.42 10.25 -54.24
CA GLN A 268 -29.78 10.28 -55.52
C GLN A 268 -30.64 9.63 -56.63
N LEU A 269 -31.24 8.48 -56.34
CA LEU A 269 -32.17 7.82 -57.26
C LEU A 269 -33.37 8.66 -57.60
N LEU A 270 -33.89 9.47 -56.65
CA LEU A 270 -34.96 10.41 -56.90
C LEU A 270 -34.52 11.58 -57.81
N SER A 271 -33.26 12.00 -57.76
CA SER A 271 -32.72 13.11 -58.53
C SER A 271 -32.26 12.74 -59.94
N MET A 272 -32.01 11.45 -60.23
CA MET A 272 -31.40 10.99 -61.48
C MET A 272 -32.31 11.15 -62.72
N ARG A 273 -33.62 11.15 -62.57
CA ARG A 273 -34.57 11.26 -63.68
C ARG A 273 -35.83 12.00 -63.24
N LYS A 274 -36.50 12.66 -64.20
CA LYS A 274 -37.84 13.25 -63.98
C LYS A 274 -38.82 12.12 -63.65
N ARG A 275 -39.62 12.30 -62.59
CA ARG A 275 -40.62 11.36 -62.11
C ARG A 275 -41.97 12.02 -62.01
N THR A 276 -43.02 11.24 -61.84
CA THR A 276 -44.34 11.75 -61.51
C THR A 276 -44.40 12.27 -60.06
N LEU A 277 -45.39 13.10 -59.73
CA LEU A 277 -45.57 13.63 -58.37
C LEU A 277 -45.76 12.49 -57.37
N ASP A 278 -46.49 11.43 -57.75
CA ASP A 278 -46.70 10.25 -56.92
C ASP A 278 -45.39 9.46 -56.65
N GLU A 279 -44.57 9.27 -57.69
CA GLU A 279 -43.23 8.61 -57.52
C GLU A 279 -42.31 9.43 -56.63
N TYR A 280 -42.35 10.77 -56.70
CA TYR A 280 -41.59 11.64 -55.79
C TYR A 280 -42.13 11.53 -54.36
N GLY A 281 -43.44 11.52 -54.18
CA GLY A 281 -44.10 11.35 -52.89
C GLY A 281 -43.71 10.03 -52.20
N GLN A 282 -43.80 8.93 -52.97
CA GLN A 282 -43.36 7.60 -52.45
C GLN A 282 -41.87 7.54 -52.13
N GLY A 283 -41.04 8.10 -53.01
CA GLY A 283 -39.60 8.11 -52.78
C GLY A 283 -39.16 8.96 -51.58
N LEU A 284 -39.83 10.10 -51.34
CA LEU A 284 -39.61 10.91 -50.15
C LEU A 284 -40.10 10.21 -48.90
N ALA A 285 -41.24 9.53 -48.95
CA ALA A 285 -41.73 8.73 -47.79
C ALA A 285 -40.73 7.63 -47.39
N LEU A 286 -40.17 6.91 -48.37
CA LEU A 286 -39.13 5.91 -48.12
C LEU A 286 -37.85 6.53 -47.55
N SER A 287 -37.43 7.70 -48.08
CA SER A 287 -36.25 8.39 -47.53
C SER A 287 -36.46 8.90 -46.11
N LEU A 288 -37.68 9.30 -45.75
CA LEU A 288 -38.03 9.67 -44.37
C LEU A 288 -38.03 8.47 -43.44
N GLU A 289 -38.48 7.32 -43.92
CA GLU A 289 -38.40 6.05 -43.15
C GLU A 289 -36.95 5.67 -42.89
N ASP A 290 -36.05 5.76 -43.89
CA ASP A 290 -34.61 5.51 -43.74
C ASP A 290 -33.97 6.47 -42.71
N ILE A 291 -34.37 7.77 -42.71
CA ILE A 291 -33.90 8.75 -41.71
C ILE A 291 -34.39 8.41 -40.32
N THR A 292 -35.69 8.09 -40.16
CA THR A 292 -36.25 7.67 -38.85
C THR A 292 -35.55 6.45 -38.28
N ARG A 293 -35.18 5.50 -39.14
CA ARG A 293 -34.39 4.36 -38.76
C ARG A 293 -33.00 4.75 -38.25
N LEU A 294 -32.32 5.68 -38.97
CA LEU A 294 -31.02 6.23 -38.53
C LEU A 294 -31.12 6.92 -37.18
N GLU A 295 -32.15 7.76 -36.97
CA GLU A 295 -32.40 8.42 -35.67
C GLU A 295 -32.58 7.37 -34.55
N SER A 296 -33.39 6.34 -34.77
CA SER A 296 -33.58 5.27 -33.80
C SER A 296 -32.24 4.53 -33.48
N THR A 297 -31.40 4.33 -34.49
CA THR A 297 -30.09 3.69 -34.30
C THR A 297 -29.19 4.57 -33.42
N VAL A 298 -29.13 5.88 -33.70
CA VAL A 298 -28.33 6.83 -32.88
C VAL A 298 -28.88 6.91 -31.44
N GLU A 299 -30.19 6.98 -31.26
CA GLU A 299 -30.81 6.98 -29.92
C GLU A 299 -30.47 5.75 -29.11
N LYS A 300 -30.50 4.58 -29.73
CA LYS A 300 -30.10 3.31 -29.08
C LYS A 300 -28.62 3.31 -28.70
N MET A 301 -27.72 3.84 -29.57
CA MET A 301 -26.29 4.01 -29.25
C MET A 301 -26.06 4.93 -28.05
N LEU A 302 -26.74 6.11 -28.04
CA LEU A 302 -26.66 7.05 -26.92
C LEU A 302 -27.19 6.47 -25.62
N THR A 303 -28.29 5.68 -25.72
CA THR A 303 -28.86 4.99 -24.56
C THR A 303 -27.91 3.94 -24.00
N LEU A 304 -27.29 3.12 -24.85
CA LEU A 304 -26.30 2.12 -24.42
C LEU A 304 -25.10 2.81 -23.77
N ALA A 305 -24.54 3.86 -24.40
CA ALA A 305 -23.41 4.64 -23.85
C ALA A 305 -23.76 5.26 -22.49
N ARG A 306 -25.02 5.72 -22.29
CA ARG A 306 -25.50 6.25 -21.00
C ARG A 306 -25.58 5.15 -19.94
N LEU A 307 -26.05 3.96 -20.29
CA LEU A 307 -26.22 2.83 -19.37
C LEU A 307 -24.88 2.21 -18.93
N GLU A 308 -23.86 2.24 -19.77
CA GLU A 308 -22.51 1.74 -19.47
C GLU A 308 -21.70 2.66 -18.55
N GLN A 309 -22.12 3.93 -18.34
CA GLN A 309 -21.46 4.84 -17.43
C GLN A 309 -21.72 4.42 -15.96
N PRO A 310 -20.67 4.46 -15.08
CA PRO A 310 -20.84 4.20 -13.66
C PRO A 310 -21.89 5.12 -13.02
N ALA A 311 -22.74 4.57 -12.17
CA ALA A 311 -23.83 5.29 -11.50
C ALA A 311 -23.38 6.52 -10.66
N GLU A 312 -22.12 6.58 -10.27
CA GLU A 312 -21.53 7.67 -9.45
C GLU A 312 -21.50 9.02 -10.18
N ASN A 313 -21.41 9.04 -11.50
CA ASN A 313 -21.38 10.30 -12.28
C ASN A 313 -22.77 10.90 -12.53
N TYR A 314 -23.84 10.18 -12.22
CA TYR A 314 -25.21 10.62 -12.47
C TYR A 314 -25.80 11.49 -11.35
N ASN A 315 -25.20 11.46 -10.14
CA ASN A 315 -25.68 12.21 -8.98
C ASN A 315 -25.34 13.72 -9.00
N SER A 316 -24.59 14.20 -9.99
CA SER A 316 -24.14 15.59 -10.04
C SER A 316 -24.88 16.49 -11.04
N SER A 317 -25.81 15.98 -11.81
CA SER A 317 -26.65 16.82 -12.70
C SER A 317 -28.11 16.79 -12.25
N ALA A 318 -28.66 17.92 -11.91
CA ALA A 318 -30.06 18.38 -11.74
C ALA A 318 -31.26 17.40 -11.86
N ALA A 319 -31.05 16.09 -12.04
CA ALA A 319 -32.07 15.04 -12.16
C ALA A 319 -32.24 14.19 -10.88
N SER A 320 -31.56 14.53 -9.78
CA SER A 320 -31.58 13.77 -8.50
C SER A 320 -32.90 13.82 -7.72
N GLN A 321 -33.97 14.36 -8.26
CA GLN A 321 -35.26 14.41 -7.54
C GLN A 321 -36.31 13.39 -8.02
N THR A 322 -35.99 12.55 -9.03
CA THR A 322 -36.97 11.58 -9.56
C THR A 322 -36.60 10.10 -9.31
N CYS A 323 -35.49 9.81 -8.64
CA CYS A 323 -35.01 8.43 -8.44
C CYS A 323 -35.68 7.67 -7.28
N SER A 324 -36.90 8.01 -6.91
CA SER A 324 -37.65 7.34 -5.80
C SER A 324 -38.96 6.66 -6.22
N LEU A 325 -39.26 6.55 -7.51
CA LEU A 325 -40.48 5.87 -7.96
C LEU A 325 -40.13 4.49 -8.51
N ALA A 326 -40.19 3.49 -7.63
CA ALA A 326 -40.24 2.09 -8.07
C ALA A 326 -41.39 1.95 -9.05
N CYS A 327 -41.15 1.53 -10.32
CA CYS A 327 -42.18 1.39 -11.32
C CYS A 327 -42.91 0.06 -11.17
N SER A 328 -44.21 0.04 -11.43
CA SER A 328 -45.03 -1.19 -11.46
C SER A 328 -44.67 -2.00 -12.71
N LEU A 329 -44.18 -3.24 -12.52
CA LEU A 329 -43.83 -4.12 -13.62
C LEU A 329 -45.10 -4.45 -14.48
N ARG A 330 -46.25 -4.54 -13.85
CA ARG A 330 -47.53 -4.78 -14.53
C ARG A 330 -47.86 -3.67 -15.52
N ASP A 331 -47.73 -2.39 -15.10
CA ASP A 331 -48.05 -1.24 -15.96
C ASP A 331 -47.06 -1.17 -17.11
N VAL A 332 -45.77 -1.38 -16.82
CA VAL A 332 -44.71 -1.42 -17.85
C VAL A 332 -44.95 -2.50 -18.89
N ILE A 333 -45.38 -3.71 -18.49
CA ILE A 333 -45.69 -4.80 -19.43
C ILE A 333 -46.93 -4.44 -20.25
N ALA A 334 -47.96 -3.86 -19.64
CA ALA A 334 -49.17 -3.43 -20.35
C ALA A 334 -48.81 -2.37 -21.42
N ASP A 335 -47.97 -1.42 -21.08
CA ASP A 335 -47.50 -0.38 -22.03
C ASP A 335 -46.63 -0.98 -23.15
N ALA A 336 -45.72 -1.91 -22.83
CA ALA A 336 -44.89 -2.61 -23.82
C ALA A 336 -45.77 -3.43 -24.81
N VAL A 337 -46.75 -4.13 -24.32
CA VAL A 337 -47.71 -4.89 -25.15
C VAL A 337 -48.53 -3.94 -26.01
N HIS A 338 -49.01 -2.85 -25.42
CA HIS A 338 -49.77 -1.83 -26.18
C HIS A 338 -48.96 -1.25 -27.33
N GLN A 339 -47.70 -0.87 -27.08
CA GLN A 339 -46.81 -0.33 -28.10
C GLN A 339 -46.45 -1.37 -29.18
N SER A 340 -46.36 -2.64 -28.85
CA SER A 340 -46.04 -3.70 -29.80
C SER A 340 -47.24 -4.23 -30.60
N LYS A 341 -48.46 -3.83 -30.23
CA LYS A 341 -49.69 -4.29 -30.83
C LYS A 341 -49.78 -4.12 -32.36
N PRO A 342 -49.37 -2.97 -32.97
CA PRO A 342 -49.38 -2.83 -34.42
C PRO A 342 -48.51 -3.87 -35.14
N PHE A 343 -47.36 -4.17 -34.59
CA PHE A 343 -46.45 -5.15 -35.15
C PHE A 343 -46.97 -6.60 -34.99
N ALA A 344 -47.53 -6.92 -33.83
CA ALA A 344 -48.15 -8.22 -33.58
C ALA A 344 -49.35 -8.45 -34.52
N GLN A 345 -50.19 -7.41 -34.75
CA GLN A 345 -51.32 -7.51 -35.69
C GLN A 345 -50.86 -7.73 -37.14
N LEU A 346 -49.78 -7.05 -37.58
CA LEU A 346 -49.25 -7.21 -38.94
C LEU A 346 -48.84 -8.66 -39.23
N LYS A 347 -48.30 -9.38 -38.23
CA LYS A 347 -47.89 -10.77 -38.31
C LYS A 347 -48.93 -11.76 -37.80
N SER A 348 -50.12 -11.28 -37.39
CA SER A 348 -51.18 -12.12 -36.77
C SER A 348 -50.68 -12.92 -35.56
N ILE A 349 -49.70 -12.37 -34.79
CA ILE A 349 -49.16 -13.02 -33.61
C ILE A 349 -49.98 -12.66 -32.38
N GLU A 350 -50.31 -13.65 -31.56
CA GLU A 350 -50.97 -13.45 -30.27
C GLU A 350 -49.92 -13.23 -29.17
N VAL A 351 -50.13 -12.22 -28.32
CA VAL A 351 -49.28 -11.98 -27.13
C VAL A 351 -50.04 -12.41 -25.89
N ALA A 352 -49.68 -13.53 -25.30
CA ALA A 352 -50.24 -14.05 -24.06
C ALA A 352 -49.43 -13.56 -22.85
N VAL A 353 -50.08 -12.86 -21.90
CA VAL A 353 -49.45 -12.31 -20.72
C VAL A 353 -49.94 -13.06 -19.47
N GLU A 354 -49.02 -13.68 -18.74
CA GLU A 354 -49.30 -14.46 -17.54
C GLU A 354 -48.66 -13.75 -16.33
N ILE A 355 -49.44 -12.94 -15.59
CA ILE A 355 -49.02 -12.24 -14.38
C ILE A 355 -50.01 -12.57 -13.28
N ASP A 356 -49.53 -13.03 -12.12
CA ASP A 356 -50.38 -13.25 -10.96
C ASP A 356 -51.05 -11.93 -10.53
N ALA A 357 -52.41 -11.99 -10.44
CA ALA A 357 -53.24 -10.82 -10.18
C ALA A 357 -52.92 -10.14 -8.82
N ASN A 358 -52.44 -10.90 -7.85
CA ASN A 358 -52.24 -10.43 -6.49
C ASN A 358 -50.83 -9.88 -6.20
N THR A 359 -49.90 -9.88 -7.17
CA THR A 359 -48.51 -9.48 -6.96
C THR A 359 -48.26 -8.11 -7.56
N ASP A 360 -48.15 -7.08 -6.72
CA ASP A 360 -47.67 -5.74 -7.12
C ASP A 360 -46.13 -5.73 -7.04
N VAL A 361 -45.50 -6.01 -8.18
CA VAL A 361 -44.03 -6.02 -8.32
C VAL A 361 -43.53 -4.64 -8.67
N ARG A 362 -42.71 -4.08 -7.80
CA ARG A 362 -42.06 -2.79 -8.04
C ARG A 362 -40.57 -2.97 -8.32
N LEU A 363 -40.16 -2.53 -9.51
CA LEU A 363 -38.75 -2.57 -9.95
C LEU A 363 -37.99 -1.34 -9.46
N PRO A 364 -36.73 -1.49 -8.99
CA PRO A 364 -35.88 -0.37 -8.57
C PRO A 364 -35.18 0.29 -9.76
N ILE A 365 -35.90 0.46 -10.87
CA ILE A 365 -35.39 1.09 -12.12
C ILE A 365 -36.38 2.13 -12.62
N ASP A 366 -35.87 3.06 -13.41
CA ASP A 366 -36.71 4.08 -14.06
C ASP A 366 -37.76 3.42 -14.97
N SER A 367 -38.97 3.97 -14.99
CA SER A 367 -40.08 3.46 -15.82
C SER A 367 -39.72 3.44 -17.31
N ARG A 368 -38.91 4.38 -17.80
CA ARG A 368 -38.44 4.42 -19.20
C ARG A 368 -37.49 3.26 -19.49
N ASP A 369 -36.53 2.98 -18.60
CA ASP A 369 -35.57 1.90 -18.77
C ASP A 369 -36.29 0.54 -18.66
N ALA A 370 -37.28 0.40 -17.74
CA ALA A 370 -38.13 -0.78 -17.63
C ALA A 370 -38.97 -1.02 -18.89
N LEU A 371 -39.57 0.03 -19.42
CA LEU A 371 -40.38 -0.06 -20.66
C LEU A 371 -39.48 -0.40 -21.86
N LEU A 372 -38.30 0.18 -21.94
CA LEU A 372 -37.31 -0.12 -22.99
C LEU A 372 -36.85 -1.58 -22.93
N LEU A 373 -36.60 -2.10 -21.73
CA LEU A 373 -36.27 -3.52 -21.49
C LEU A 373 -37.37 -4.43 -22.02
N CYS A 374 -38.61 -4.24 -21.52
CA CYS A 374 -39.76 -5.09 -21.89
C CYS A 374 -40.07 -4.99 -23.40
N SER A 375 -40.05 -3.77 -23.97
CA SER A 375 -40.32 -3.54 -25.38
C SER A 375 -39.27 -4.18 -26.29
N ASN A 376 -37.97 -4.06 -25.97
CA ASN A 376 -36.92 -4.69 -26.77
C ASN A 376 -37.02 -6.22 -26.78
N ILE A 377 -37.26 -6.84 -25.62
CA ILE A 377 -37.38 -8.28 -25.54
C ILE A 377 -38.65 -8.78 -26.28
N LEU A 378 -39.77 -8.08 -26.09
CA LEU A 378 -41.02 -8.43 -26.75
C LEU A 378 -40.95 -8.25 -28.27
N LEU A 379 -40.39 -7.14 -28.75
CA LEU A 379 -40.21 -6.90 -30.20
C LEU A 379 -39.26 -7.93 -30.80
N ASN A 380 -38.19 -8.30 -30.11
CA ASN A 380 -37.30 -9.37 -30.55
C ASN A 380 -38.06 -10.70 -30.73
N ALA A 381 -38.85 -11.11 -29.74
CA ALA A 381 -39.67 -12.29 -29.79
C ALA A 381 -40.68 -12.27 -30.96
N LEU A 382 -41.36 -11.13 -31.18
CA LEU A 382 -42.29 -10.95 -32.30
C LEU A 382 -41.58 -10.96 -33.67
N GLN A 383 -40.36 -10.38 -33.78
CA GLN A 383 -39.60 -10.39 -35.01
C GLN A 383 -39.17 -11.77 -35.46
N HIS A 384 -38.78 -12.63 -34.51
CA HIS A 384 -38.29 -13.97 -34.78
C HIS A 384 -39.36 -15.04 -34.79
N SER A 385 -40.58 -14.74 -34.34
CA SER A 385 -41.72 -15.64 -34.44
C SER A 385 -42.28 -15.72 -35.88
N PRO A 386 -42.77 -16.88 -36.32
CA PRO A 386 -43.49 -17.02 -37.56
C PRO A 386 -44.90 -16.35 -37.47
N ASP A 387 -45.49 -16.05 -38.61
CA ASP A 387 -46.82 -15.48 -38.68
C ASP A 387 -47.87 -16.45 -38.05
N GLY A 388 -48.79 -15.91 -37.26
CA GLY A 388 -49.79 -16.68 -36.54
C GLY A 388 -49.31 -17.39 -35.27
N ALA A 389 -48.08 -17.17 -34.85
CA ALA A 389 -47.54 -17.74 -33.64
C ALA A 389 -48.09 -17.11 -32.34
N THR A 390 -47.74 -17.68 -31.19
CA THR A 390 -48.05 -17.12 -29.88
C THR A 390 -46.77 -16.81 -29.15
N VAL A 391 -46.57 -15.54 -28.75
CA VAL A 391 -45.49 -15.09 -27.86
C VAL A 391 -46.04 -15.04 -26.43
N ARG A 392 -45.37 -15.75 -25.48
CA ARG A 392 -45.78 -15.80 -24.06
C ARG A 392 -44.84 -14.94 -23.22
N MET A 393 -45.41 -14.07 -22.40
CA MET A 393 -44.74 -13.27 -21.44
C MET A 393 -45.25 -13.63 -20.04
N ALA A 394 -44.40 -14.19 -19.19
CA ALA A 394 -44.74 -14.61 -17.85
C ALA A 394 -43.88 -13.88 -16.80
N VAL A 395 -44.50 -13.55 -15.66
CA VAL A 395 -43.82 -12.97 -14.51
C VAL A 395 -44.02 -13.88 -13.31
N THR A 396 -42.92 -14.29 -12.72
CA THR A 396 -42.89 -15.00 -11.44
C THR A 396 -42.07 -14.22 -10.44
N VAL A 397 -42.42 -14.30 -9.17
CA VAL A 397 -41.68 -13.66 -8.08
C VAL A 397 -41.26 -14.74 -7.11
N ASP A 398 -39.97 -14.79 -6.84
CA ASP A 398 -39.34 -15.73 -5.93
C ASP A 398 -38.52 -14.93 -4.93
N ASP A 399 -38.91 -14.94 -3.66
CA ASP A 399 -38.40 -14.13 -2.59
C ASP A 399 -38.26 -12.63 -2.97
N ASP A 400 -37.02 -12.13 -3.14
CA ASP A 400 -36.70 -10.75 -3.49
C ASP A 400 -36.37 -10.57 -4.99
N THR A 401 -36.70 -11.51 -5.84
CA THR A 401 -36.38 -11.50 -7.28
C THR A 401 -37.64 -11.65 -8.14
N ALA A 402 -37.89 -10.68 -9.03
CA ALA A 402 -38.83 -10.83 -10.10
C ALA A 402 -38.17 -11.45 -11.33
N ARG A 403 -38.77 -12.48 -11.86
CA ARG A 403 -38.33 -13.16 -13.06
C ARG A 403 -39.37 -12.92 -14.17
N LEU A 404 -38.93 -12.17 -15.18
CA LEU A 404 -39.71 -11.98 -16.42
C LEU A 404 -39.18 -12.96 -17.46
N THR A 405 -40.06 -13.80 -18.00
CA THR A 405 -39.75 -14.79 -19.05
C THR A 405 -40.56 -14.48 -20.30
N VAL A 406 -39.90 -14.33 -21.45
CA VAL A 406 -40.53 -14.14 -22.75
C VAL A 406 -40.14 -15.31 -23.65
N ARG A 407 -41.14 -16.03 -24.16
CA ARG A 407 -40.97 -17.20 -25.04
C ARG A 407 -41.52 -16.89 -26.41
N ASP A 408 -40.72 -17.16 -27.42
CA ASP A 408 -41.12 -17.11 -28.82
C ASP A 408 -41.29 -18.52 -29.42
N GLN A 409 -41.80 -18.60 -30.62
CA GLN A 409 -41.94 -19.82 -31.42
C GLN A 409 -41.07 -19.77 -32.67
N GLY A 410 -39.95 -19.08 -32.61
CA GLY A 410 -38.98 -18.94 -33.71
C GLY A 410 -38.09 -20.17 -33.91
N GLU A 411 -37.04 -19.97 -34.68
CA GLU A 411 -36.05 -21.03 -34.97
C GLU A 411 -35.10 -21.31 -33.80
N GLY A 412 -35.18 -20.48 -32.72
CA GLY A 412 -34.25 -20.55 -31.61
C GLY A 412 -32.89 -19.86 -31.93
N ILE A 413 -31.87 -20.17 -31.13
CA ILE A 413 -30.54 -19.59 -31.23
C ILE A 413 -29.53 -20.70 -31.35
N SER A 414 -28.51 -20.54 -32.25
CA SER A 414 -27.42 -21.50 -32.37
C SER A 414 -26.52 -21.45 -31.09
N ASP A 415 -25.85 -22.54 -30.78
CA ASP A 415 -24.94 -22.57 -29.64
C ASP A 415 -23.77 -21.59 -29.81
N GLU A 416 -23.35 -21.33 -31.06
CA GLU A 416 -22.31 -20.36 -31.40
C GLU A 416 -22.76 -18.91 -31.18
N ASP A 417 -24.02 -18.58 -31.47
CA ASP A 417 -24.57 -17.24 -31.32
C ASP A 417 -24.89 -16.89 -29.86
N ARG A 418 -25.16 -17.87 -29.00
CA ARG A 418 -25.67 -17.67 -27.65
C ARG A 418 -24.78 -16.76 -26.82
N ASP A 419 -23.47 -16.91 -26.91
CA ASP A 419 -22.50 -16.11 -26.14
C ASP A 419 -22.36 -14.69 -26.69
N HIS A 420 -22.73 -14.46 -27.95
CA HIS A 420 -22.53 -13.20 -28.66
C HIS A 420 -23.77 -12.33 -28.82
N VAL A 421 -24.99 -12.86 -28.60
CA VAL A 421 -26.25 -12.10 -28.81
C VAL A 421 -26.38 -10.85 -27.96
N PHE A 422 -25.61 -10.75 -26.86
CA PHE A 422 -25.54 -9.56 -26.00
C PHE A 422 -24.42 -8.61 -26.38
N GLU A 423 -23.61 -8.90 -27.40
CA GLU A 423 -22.59 -7.98 -27.90
C GLU A 423 -23.26 -6.90 -28.78
N PRO A 424 -22.88 -5.64 -28.66
CA PRO A 424 -23.40 -4.55 -29.50
C PRO A 424 -23.18 -4.86 -30.99
N PHE A 425 -24.23 -4.59 -31.81
CA PHE A 425 -24.24 -4.80 -33.26
C PHE A 425 -24.13 -6.26 -33.71
N TYR A 426 -24.08 -7.23 -32.80
CA TYR A 426 -24.03 -8.64 -33.16
C TYR A 426 -25.33 -9.11 -33.80
N ARG A 427 -25.24 -9.92 -34.84
CA ARG A 427 -26.35 -10.50 -35.62
C ARG A 427 -25.95 -11.86 -36.16
N GLY A 428 -26.67 -12.91 -35.79
CA GLY A 428 -26.32 -14.30 -36.17
C GLY A 428 -26.33 -14.55 -37.68
N ASP A 429 -27.28 -14.02 -38.45
CA ASP A 429 -27.31 -14.14 -39.92
C ASP A 429 -27.47 -12.77 -40.64
N PRO A 430 -26.40 -12.28 -41.28
CA PRO A 430 -26.40 -10.99 -42.00
C PRO A 430 -27.37 -10.95 -43.19
N SER A 431 -27.75 -12.10 -43.76
CA SER A 431 -28.58 -12.19 -44.97
C SER A 431 -30.08 -12.05 -44.66
N ARG A 432 -30.54 -12.65 -43.56
CA ARG A 432 -31.92 -12.59 -43.08
C ARG A 432 -32.24 -11.29 -42.35
N SER A 433 -31.27 -10.76 -41.64
CA SER A 433 -31.43 -9.61 -40.75
C SER A 433 -31.65 -8.28 -41.47
N ARG A 434 -31.27 -8.13 -42.76
CA ARG A 434 -31.58 -6.95 -43.56
C ARG A 434 -33.10 -6.79 -43.82
N LYS A 435 -33.86 -7.88 -43.82
CA LYS A 435 -35.33 -7.83 -43.96
C LYS A 435 -36.06 -7.55 -42.66
N SER A 436 -35.47 -7.90 -41.51
CA SER A 436 -36.08 -7.71 -40.19
C SER A 436 -35.80 -6.37 -39.52
N GLY A 437 -34.89 -5.54 -40.05
CA GLY A 437 -34.68 -4.16 -39.60
C GLY A 437 -33.98 -3.99 -38.24
N GLY A 438 -33.49 -5.06 -37.60
CA GLY A 438 -32.85 -4.99 -36.26
C GLY A 438 -31.46 -4.35 -36.30
N THR A 439 -31.14 -3.49 -35.35
CA THR A 439 -29.83 -2.80 -35.23
C THR A 439 -28.78 -3.60 -34.44
N GLY A 440 -29.13 -4.76 -33.85
CA GLY A 440 -28.25 -5.52 -32.96
C GLY A 440 -27.95 -4.82 -31.62
N LEU A 441 -28.69 -3.76 -31.27
CA LEU A 441 -28.51 -3.01 -30.03
C LEU A 441 -29.56 -3.34 -28.94
N GLY A 442 -30.66 -4.02 -29.29
CA GLY A 442 -31.76 -4.27 -28.36
C GLY A 442 -31.37 -5.14 -27.16
N LEU A 443 -30.79 -6.32 -27.38
CA LEU A 443 -30.34 -7.21 -26.31
C LEU A 443 -29.16 -6.67 -25.48
N PRO A 444 -28.13 -6.01 -26.07
CA PRO A 444 -27.12 -5.28 -25.31
C PRO A 444 -27.71 -4.22 -24.36
N ILE A 445 -28.68 -3.43 -24.82
CA ILE A 445 -29.36 -2.44 -23.97
C ILE A 445 -30.11 -3.16 -22.82
N CYS A 446 -30.80 -4.27 -23.09
CA CYS A 446 -31.47 -5.05 -22.06
C CYS A 446 -30.47 -5.57 -21.00
N LYS A 447 -29.32 -6.06 -21.43
CA LYS A 447 -28.25 -6.52 -20.53
C LYS A 447 -27.72 -5.36 -19.67
N ALA A 448 -27.41 -4.21 -20.26
CA ALA A 448 -26.93 -3.05 -19.54
C ALA A 448 -27.95 -2.54 -18.49
N ILE A 449 -29.26 -2.56 -18.80
CA ILE A 449 -30.32 -2.21 -17.84
C ILE A 449 -30.34 -3.21 -16.68
N CYS A 450 -30.31 -4.52 -16.98
CA CYS A 450 -30.29 -5.56 -15.95
C CYS A 450 -29.08 -5.47 -15.03
N GLU A 451 -27.88 -5.35 -15.59
CA GLU A 451 -26.63 -5.22 -14.83
C GLU A 451 -26.62 -3.97 -13.94
N ARG A 452 -27.12 -2.83 -14.46
CA ARG A 452 -27.25 -1.59 -13.69
C ARG A 452 -28.24 -1.69 -12.55
N ALA A 453 -29.27 -2.53 -12.70
CA ALA A 453 -30.27 -2.82 -11.66
C ALA A 453 -29.80 -3.90 -10.65
N GLY A 454 -28.61 -4.48 -10.83
CA GLY A 454 -28.11 -5.59 -10.02
C GLY A 454 -28.79 -6.93 -10.33
N GLY A 455 -29.40 -7.05 -11.52
CA GLY A 455 -30.05 -8.27 -12.03
C GLY A 455 -29.23 -8.97 -13.11
N SER A 456 -29.88 -9.93 -13.80
CA SER A 456 -29.30 -10.67 -14.92
C SER A 456 -30.31 -10.88 -16.06
N ILE A 457 -29.78 -11.14 -17.26
CA ILE A 457 -30.54 -11.55 -18.42
C ILE A 457 -29.86 -12.77 -19.05
N GLU A 458 -30.66 -13.75 -19.40
CA GLU A 458 -30.21 -15.00 -20.03
C GLU A 458 -31.11 -15.34 -21.23
N ILE A 459 -30.55 -16.05 -22.19
CA ILE A 459 -31.26 -16.53 -23.35
C ILE A 459 -30.97 -18.02 -23.56
N ALA A 460 -31.98 -18.79 -23.84
CA ALA A 460 -31.90 -20.24 -24.08
C ALA A 460 -32.90 -20.66 -25.14
N ASN A 461 -32.73 -21.86 -25.68
CA ASN A 461 -33.74 -22.48 -26.55
C ASN A 461 -34.83 -23.17 -25.70
N ASP A 462 -36.10 -23.03 -26.13
CA ASP A 462 -37.22 -23.78 -25.53
C ASP A 462 -37.20 -25.23 -26.04
N ALA A 463 -37.56 -26.16 -25.16
CA ALA A 463 -37.70 -27.57 -25.52
C ALA A 463 -38.82 -27.82 -26.58
N LEU A 464 -39.76 -26.91 -26.70
CA LEU A 464 -40.86 -26.94 -27.67
C LEU A 464 -40.55 -26.20 -28.98
N GLY A 465 -39.33 -25.65 -29.11
CA GLY A 465 -38.88 -24.80 -30.21
C GLY A 465 -39.03 -23.32 -29.89
N GLY A 466 -38.17 -22.51 -30.52
CA GLY A 466 -38.06 -21.08 -30.23
C GLY A 466 -37.02 -20.70 -29.16
N ALA A 467 -36.93 -19.43 -28.84
CA ALA A 467 -36.05 -18.93 -27.79
C ALA A 467 -36.82 -18.47 -26.54
N VAL A 468 -36.16 -18.53 -25.42
CA VAL A 468 -36.62 -18.06 -24.13
C VAL A 468 -35.65 -17.05 -23.58
N VAL A 469 -36.09 -15.79 -23.44
CA VAL A 469 -35.37 -14.75 -22.75
C VAL A 469 -35.86 -14.66 -21.31
N THR A 470 -34.95 -14.79 -20.35
CA THR A 470 -35.26 -14.71 -18.92
C THR A 470 -34.50 -13.54 -18.31
N VAL A 471 -35.23 -12.62 -17.70
CA VAL A 471 -34.69 -11.47 -16.95
C VAL A 471 -34.96 -11.69 -15.48
N ALA A 472 -33.97 -11.58 -14.64
CA ALA A 472 -34.06 -11.62 -13.18
C ALA A 472 -33.66 -10.28 -12.60
N LEU A 473 -34.59 -9.60 -11.90
CA LEU A 473 -34.34 -8.30 -11.28
C LEU A 473 -34.62 -8.34 -9.79
N PRO A 474 -33.81 -7.70 -8.93
CA PRO A 474 -34.15 -7.55 -7.53
C PRO A 474 -35.41 -6.70 -7.38
N VAL A 475 -36.32 -7.08 -6.48
CA VAL A 475 -37.57 -6.35 -6.25
C VAL A 475 -37.78 -6.07 -4.78
N LYS A 476 -38.49 -4.98 -4.49
CA LYS A 476 -39.09 -4.78 -3.18
C LYS A 476 -40.54 -5.21 -3.26
N VAL A 477 -40.89 -6.37 -2.69
CA VAL A 477 -42.27 -6.82 -2.56
C VAL A 477 -42.95 -5.90 -1.55
N VAL A 478 -43.87 -5.06 -2.00
CA VAL A 478 -44.74 -4.32 -1.10
C VAL A 478 -45.91 -5.25 -0.76
N ALA A 479 -45.86 -5.85 0.42
CA ALA A 479 -47.00 -6.68 0.89
C ALA A 479 -48.29 -5.82 0.91
N SER A 480 -49.31 -6.25 0.23
CA SER A 480 -50.61 -5.59 0.05
C SER A 480 -51.41 -5.33 1.35
N SER A 481 -50.79 -5.50 2.54
CA SER A 481 -51.47 -5.34 3.84
C SER A 481 -51.65 -3.88 4.30
N ALA A 482 -51.08 -2.89 3.58
CA ALA A 482 -51.11 -1.48 4.03
C ALA A 482 -52.33 -0.68 3.47
N LEU A 483 -53.03 -1.19 2.44
CA LEU A 483 -54.19 -0.45 1.90
C LEU A 483 -55.50 -0.68 2.64
N SER A 484 -55.60 -1.74 3.46
CA SER A 484 -56.83 -2.01 4.27
C SER A 484 -56.90 -1.29 5.59
N ALA A 485 -55.81 -0.66 6.04
CA ALA A 485 -55.77 0.07 7.32
C ALA A 485 -56.18 1.56 7.18
N SER A 486 -56.11 2.15 5.99
CA SER A 486 -56.48 3.57 5.76
C SER A 486 -57.99 3.79 5.51
N LEU A 487 -58.78 2.75 5.21
CA LEU A 487 -60.22 2.85 4.94
C LEU A 487 -61.12 2.56 6.17
N LYS A 488 -60.51 2.36 7.36
CA LYS A 488 -61.26 2.16 8.63
C LYS A 488 -61.12 3.29 9.63
N ALA A 489 -60.55 4.44 9.21
CA ALA A 489 -60.39 5.61 10.08
C ALA A 489 -61.01 6.88 9.47
N GLU A 490 -62.18 6.79 8.79
CA GLU A 490 -63.14 7.86 8.59
C GLU A 490 -64.54 7.43 9.03
#